data_3d58a2e2f0d4e7d626ad48f8b1be0c7c
#
_entry.id   3d58a2e2f0d4e7d626ad48f8b1be0c7c
#
_cell.length_a   1.000
_cell.length_b   1.000
_cell.length_c   1.000
_cell.angle_alpha   90.00
_cell.angle_beta   90.00
_cell.angle_gamma   90.00
#
_symmetry.space_group_name_H-M   'P 1'
#
loop_
_entity.id
_entity.type
_entity.pdbx_description
1 polymer ?
#
loop_
_entity_poly.entity_id
_entity_poly.type
_entity_poly.pdbx_seq_one_letter_code
_entity_poly.pdbx_strand_id
1 'polypeptide(L)'
;MKKVRLWLLVFLCMMAVFQVLLTEELLESAHRRNCFSYETAFRNLRNHNLTKDQVNTFFNNAGSDMEGFCELLTMYFASDCQMTDPKLLKKQVADAKKYRGNEFTEINGYVKSVWSDLLCFPVGKIAGKPEDNVVFENSWMQSRTFGGDRGHEGTDIMASENVRGIYPVYSMTDGVVENIGWLRL
;
A
#
# COMPACT_ATOMS: atom_id res chain seq x y z
N MET A 1 39.26 17.10 50.81
CA MET A 1 39.45 17.11 49.32
C MET A 1 39.14 15.79 48.64
N LYS A 2 39.53 14.60 49.10
CA LYS A 2 39.25 13.30 48.44
C LYS A 2 37.74 12.99 48.38
N LYS A 3 36.96 13.23 49.39
CA LYS A 3 35.51 12.99 49.44
C LYS A 3 34.73 13.86 48.44
N VAL A 4 35.12 15.13 48.27
CA VAL A 4 34.47 16.05 47.32
C VAL A 4 34.70 15.60 45.85
N ARG A 5 35.92 15.13 45.55
CA ARG A 5 36.25 14.59 44.23
C ARG A 5 35.46 13.32 43.90
N LEU A 6 35.26 12.47 44.92
CA LEU A 6 34.43 11.25 44.75
C LEU A 6 32.95 11.60 44.44
N TRP A 7 32.36 12.53 45.20
CA TRP A 7 31.00 12.98 44.97
C TRP A 7 30.82 13.66 43.59
N LEU A 8 31.81 14.42 43.15
CA LEU A 8 31.81 15.04 41.80
C LEU A 8 31.83 13.97 40.73
N LEU A 9 32.65 12.91 40.87
CA LEU A 9 32.73 11.80 39.94
C LEU A 9 31.38 11.04 39.86
N VAL A 10 30.79 10.74 41.03
CA VAL A 10 29.46 10.09 41.09
C VAL A 10 28.40 10.93 40.40
N PHE A 11 28.40 12.25 40.62
CA PHE A 11 27.47 13.15 39.97
C PHE A 11 27.65 13.18 38.44
N LEU A 12 28.89 13.25 37.94
CA LEU A 12 29.20 13.21 36.52
C LEU A 12 28.77 11.89 35.87
N CYS A 13 28.99 10.75 36.56
CA CYS A 13 28.51 9.45 36.10
C CYS A 13 26.98 9.39 36.01
N MET A 14 26.28 9.91 37.02
CA MET A 14 24.80 9.97 37.01
C MET A 14 24.30 10.85 35.85
N MET A 15 24.92 11.99 35.62
CA MET A 15 24.58 12.86 34.49
C MET A 15 24.81 12.20 33.15
N ALA A 16 25.91 11.48 32.99
CA ALA A 16 26.19 10.73 31.78
C ALA A 16 25.15 9.64 31.51
N VAL A 17 24.78 8.85 32.54
CA VAL A 17 23.72 7.83 32.42
C VAL A 17 22.38 8.48 32.09
N PHE A 18 22.03 9.58 32.73
CA PHE A 18 20.80 10.31 32.44
C PHE A 18 20.77 10.83 30.98
N GLN A 19 21.88 11.36 30.48
CA GLN A 19 21.97 11.80 29.09
C GLN A 19 21.79 10.65 28.11
N VAL A 20 22.36 9.47 28.37
CA VAL A 20 22.16 8.28 27.52
C VAL A 20 20.71 7.87 27.49
N LEU A 21 20.06 7.75 28.66
CA LEU A 21 18.64 7.38 28.75
C LEU A 21 17.74 8.39 28.04
N LEU A 22 18.00 9.68 28.22
CA LEU A 22 17.24 10.73 27.53
C LEU A 22 17.42 10.67 26.01
N THR A 23 18.64 10.39 25.55
CA THR A 23 18.94 10.27 24.11
C THR A 23 18.22 9.08 23.51
N GLU A 24 18.22 7.93 24.20
CA GLU A 24 17.50 6.73 23.76
C GLU A 24 16.01 6.99 23.65
N GLU A 25 15.39 7.64 24.65
CA GLU A 25 13.97 7.98 24.63
C GLU A 25 13.61 8.95 23.49
N LEU A 26 14.45 9.94 23.24
CA LEU A 26 14.27 10.88 22.13
C LEU A 26 14.38 10.19 20.76
N LEU A 27 15.33 9.27 20.61
CA LEU A 27 15.51 8.49 19.38
C LEU A 27 14.32 7.56 19.16
N GLU A 28 13.85 6.88 20.21
CA GLU A 28 12.66 6.02 20.11
C GLU A 28 11.41 6.83 19.79
N SER A 29 11.25 8.00 20.40
CA SER A 29 10.15 8.93 20.10
C SER A 29 10.19 9.43 18.64
N ALA A 30 11.38 9.75 18.13
CA ALA A 30 11.55 10.14 16.74
C ALA A 30 11.26 8.97 15.78
N HIS A 31 11.71 7.76 16.14
CA HIS A 31 11.41 6.56 15.36
C HIS A 31 9.92 6.26 15.30
N ARG A 32 9.19 6.34 16.41
CA ARG A 32 7.73 6.18 16.48
C ARG A 32 7.00 7.14 15.54
N ARG A 33 7.45 8.40 15.45
CA ARG A 33 6.83 9.40 14.57
C ARG A 33 7.08 9.14 13.10
N ASN A 34 8.24 8.58 12.76
CA ASN A 34 8.71 8.48 11.38
C ASN A 34 8.59 7.07 10.79
N CYS A 35 8.23 6.04 11.60
CA CYS A 35 8.19 4.66 11.13
C CYS A 35 7.07 4.36 10.14
N PHE A 36 6.01 5.19 10.09
CA PHE A 36 4.88 5.01 9.20
C PHE A 36 4.21 6.35 8.89
N SER A 37 3.97 6.63 7.61
CA SER A 37 3.24 7.80 7.15
C SER A 37 1.88 7.39 6.57
N TYR A 38 0.82 7.59 7.35
CA TYR A 38 -0.56 7.30 6.95
C TYR A 38 -0.96 8.05 5.67
N GLU A 39 -0.73 9.37 5.64
CA GLU A 39 -1.12 10.21 4.51
C GLU A 39 -0.40 9.83 3.21
N THR A 40 0.90 9.51 3.32
CA THR A 40 1.69 9.06 2.18
C THR A 40 1.20 7.73 1.67
N ALA A 41 0.95 6.77 2.57
CA ALA A 41 0.42 5.46 2.22
C ALA A 41 -0.95 5.56 1.54
N PHE A 42 -1.86 6.34 2.10
CA PHE A 42 -3.21 6.54 1.55
C PHE A 42 -3.19 7.19 0.16
N ARG A 43 -2.35 8.21 -0.04
CA ARG A 43 -2.15 8.85 -1.34
C ARG A 43 -1.62 7.87 -2.38
N ASN A 44 -0.60 7.10 -2.03
CA ASN A 44 0.06 6.19 -2.96
C ASN A 44 -0.78 4.95 -3.27
N LEU A 45 -1.61 4.48 -2.33
CA LEU A 45 -2.58 3.42 -2.59
C LEU A 45 -3.50 3.78 -3.78
N ARG A 46 -3.88 5.04 -3.93
CA ARG A 46 -4.76 5.51 -5.00
C ARG A 46 -4.04 5.86 -6.30
N ASN A 47 -2.81 6.31 -6.22
CA ASN A 47 -2.12 6.97 -7.34
C ASN A 47 -0.89 6.22 -7.87
N HIS A 48 -0.52 5.10 -7.26
CA HIS A 48 0.69 4.37 -7.67
C HIS A 48 0.38 3.09 -8.43
N ASN A 49 1.13 2.88 -9.52
CA ASN A 49 1.09 1.65 -10.29
C ASN A 49 2.26 0.74 -9.93
N LEU A 50 1.95 -0.52 -9.68
CA LEU A 50 2.94 -1.56 -9.48
C LEU A 50 3.25 -2.25 -10.81
N THR A 51 4.53 -2.44 -11.10
CA THR A 51 4.94 -3.30 -12.21
C THR A 51 4.77 -4.77 -11.84
N LYS A 52 4.63 -5.65 -12.83
CA LYS A 52 4.56 -7.09 -12.63
C LYS A 52 5.75 -7.62 -11.82
N ASP A 53 6.95 -7.09 -12.07
CA ASP A 53 8.17 -7.53 -11.37
C ASP A 53 8.17 -7.09 -9.90
N GLN A 54 7.66 -5.92 -9.58
CA GLN A 54 7.47 -5.49 -8.19
C GLN A 54 6.47 -6.36 -7.45
N VAL A 55 5.32 -6.65 -8.06
CA VAL A 55 4.30 -7.55 -7.50
C VAL A 55 4.90 -8.92 -7.22
N ASN A 56 5.57 -9.53 -8.19
CA ASN A 56 6.23 -10.83 -8.02
C ASN A 56 7.30 -10.81 -6.93
N THR A 57 8.09 -9.74 -6.88
CA THR A 57 9.14 -9.57 -5.87
C THR A 57 8.56 -9.52 -4.47
N PHE A 58 7.54 -8.72 -4.24
CA PHE A 58 6.89 -8.61 -2.93
C PHE A 58 6.19 -9.90 -2.53
N PHE A 59 5.45 -10.52 -3.45
CA PHE A 59 4.72 -11.77 -3.19
C PHE A 59 5.66 -12.93 -2.83
N ASN A 60 6.75 -13.12 -3.59
CA ASN A 60 7.75 -14.14 -3.30
C ASN A 60 8.45 -13.89 -1.95
N ASN A 61 8.76 -12.64 -1.63
CA ASN A 61 9.37 -12.30 -0.35
C ASN A 61 8.39 -12.41 0.83
N ALA A 62 7.10 -12.31 0.60
CA ALA A 62 6.08 -12.61 1.60
C ALA A 62 5.96 -14.13 1.89
N GLY A 63 6.64 -14.97 1.13
CA GLY A 63 6.53 -16.43 1.25
C GLY A 63 5.28 -16.97 0.55
N SER A 64 4.81 -16.27 -0.48
CA SER A 64 3.55 -16.52 -1.20
C SER A 64 2.31 -16.47 -0.30
N ASP A 65 2.42 -15.73 0.80
CA ASP A 65 1.32 -15.42 1.70
C ASP A 65 0.71 -14.04 1.38
N MET A 66 -0.60 -14.01 1.17
CA MET A 66 -1.33 -12.79 0.79
C MET A 66 -1.33 -11.74 1.92
N GLU A 67 -1.40 -12.18 3.17
CA GLU A 67 -1.33 -11.29 4.33
C GLU A 67 0.02 -10.55 4.36
N GLY A 68 1.11 -11.31 4.31
CA GLY A 68 2.47 -10.74 4.28
C GLY A 68 2.72 -9.87 3.04
N PHE A 69 2.15 -10.23 1.90
CA PHE A 69 2.21 -9.41 0.69
C PHE A 69 1.55 -8.06 0.88
N CYS A 70 0.33 -8.02 1.40
CA CYS A 70 -0.39 -6.76 1.67
C CYS A 70 0.34 -5.89 2.70
N GLU A 71 0.96 -6.50 3.72
CA GLU A 71 1.77 -5.76 4.69
C GLU A 71 3.02 -5.11 4.07
N LEU A 72 3.71 -5.84 3.18
CA LEU A 72 4.84 -5.27 2.45
C LEU A 72 4.42 -4.13 1.53
N LEU A 73 3.29 -4.27 0.83
CA LEU A 73 2.73 -3.19 0.01
C LEU A 73 2.34 -1.97 0.84
N THR A 74 1.73 -2.18 2.01
CA THR A 74 1.37 -1.10 2.93
C THR A 74 2.60 -0.27 3.29
N MET A 75 3.71 -0.92 3.64
CA MET A 75 4.96 -0.23 3.96
C MET A 75 5.61 0.40 2.73
N TYR A 76 5.55 -0.25 1.58
CA TYR A 76 6.04 0.32 0.32
C TYR A 76 5.34 1.64 0.01
N PHE A 77 4.01 1.69 0.13
CA PHE A 77 3.24 2.92 -0.07
C PHE A 77 3.56 3.98 0.99
N ALA A 78 3.76 3.59 2.25
CA ALA A 78 4.12 4.50 3.32
C ALA A 78 5.54 5.10 3.16
N SER A 79 6.43 4.42 2.44
CA SER A 79 7.78 4.88 2.11
C SER A 79 7.84 5.77 0.85
N ASP A 80 6.70 6.29 0.41
CA ASP A 80 6.55 7.03 -0.86
C ASP A 80 7.04 6.23 -2.08
N CYS A 81 6.86 4.92 -2.04
CA CYS A 81 7.25 3.98 -3.10
C CYS A 81 8.77 3.98 -3.40
N GLN A 82 9.58 4.45 -2.46
CA GLN A 82 11.04 4.54 -2.63
C GLN A 82 11.75 3.28 -2.12
N MET A 83 11.18 2.60 -1.15
CA MET A 83 11.82 1.45 -0.53
C MET A 83 11.43 0.16 -1.23
N THR A 84 12.36 -0.42 -1.95
CA THR A 84 12.15 -1.64 -2.74
C THR A 84 12.80 -2.90 -2.13
N ASP A 85 13.60 -2.77 -1.06
CA ASP A 85 14.19 -3.92 -0.37
C ASP A 85 13.17 -4.60 0.55
N PRO A 86 12.72 -5.83 0.22
CA PRO A 86 11.69 -6.52 1.01
C PRO A 86 12.13 -6.87 2.42
N LYS A 87 13.43 -7.07 2.68
CA LYS A 87 13.93 -7.37 4.03
C LYS A 87 13.81 -6.16 4.95
N LEU A 88 14.11 -4.99 4.41
CA LEU A 88 13.98 -3.74 5.14
C LEU A 88 12.51 -3.39 5.36
N LEU A 89 11.66 -3.59 4.35
CA LEU A 89 10.21 -3.44 4.49
C LEU A 89 9.63 -4.34 5.59
N LYS A 90 10.03 -5.62 5.67
CA LYS A 90 9.58 -6.53 6.75
C LYS A 90 9.94 -6.01 8.15
N LYS A 91 11.15 -5.47 8.31
CA LYS A 91 11.54 -4.86 9.59
C LYS A 91 10.66 -3.67 9.92
N GLN A 92 10.38 -2.82 8.95
CA GLN A 92 9.54 -1.65 9.13
C GLN A 92 8.06 -2.00 9.38
N VAL A 93 7.54 -3.10 8.81
CA VAL A 93 6.21 -3.63 9.14
C VAL A 93 6.10 -3.89 10.64
N ALA A 94 7.10 -4.54 11.25
CA ALA A 94 7.11 -4.81 12.68
C ALA A 94 7.12 -3.51 13.51
N ASP A 95 7.91 -2.54 13.11
CA ASP A 95 7.98 -1.23 13.76
C ASP A 95 6.67 -0.44 13.60
N ALA A 96 6.08 -0.42 12.40
CA ALA A 96 4.80 0.24 12.14
C ALA A 96 3.67 -0.39 12.96
N LYS A 97 3.59 -1.71 13.02
CA LYS A 97 2.62 -2.42 13.86
C LYS A 97 2.79 -2.09 15.35
N LYS A 98 4.04 -2.01 15.81
CA LYS A 98 4.35 -1.70 17.22
C LYS A 98 3.97 -0.27 17.60
N TYR A 99 4.30 0.71 16.75
CA TYR A 99 4.24 2.12 17.13
C TYR A 99 3.05 2.88 16.51
N ARG A 100 2.53 2.42 15.37
CA ARG A 100 1.43 3.05 14.62
C ARG A 100 0.37 2.01 14.21
N GLY A 101 0.13 1.03 15.07
CA GLY A 101 -0.69 -0.15 14.78
C GLY A 101 -2.09 0.15 14.22
N ASN A 102 -2.80 1.14 14.77
CA ASN A 102 -4.14 1.50 14.29
C ASN A 102 -4.12 2.01 12.86
N GLU A 103 -3.22 2.96 12.58
CA GLU A 103 -3.08 3.54 11.24
C GLU A 103 -2.56 2.53 10.23
N PHE A 104 -1.59 1.70 10.64
CA PHE A 104 -1.10 0.62 9.80
C PHE A 104 -2.21 -0.36 9.45
N THR A 105 -3.01 -0.78 10.43
CA THR A 105 -4.11 -1.74 10.24
C THR A 105 -5.17 -1.18 9.31
N GLU A 106 -5.51 0.10 9.43
CA GLU A 106 -6.48 0.75 8.57
C GLU A 106 -6.02 0.75 7.09
N ILE A 107 -4.81 1.23 6.81
CA ILE A 107 -4.27 1.24 5.45
C ILE A 107 -4.09 -0.19 4.90
N ASN A 108 -3.61 -1.11 5.74
CA ASN A 108 -3.48 -2.51 5.33
C ASN A 108 -4.84 -3.15 5.01
N GLY A 109 -5.90 -2.74 5.68
CA GLY A 109 -7.28 -3.11 5.35
C GLY A 109 -7.67 -2.66 3.95
N TYR A 110 -7.37 -1.42 3.57
CA TYR A 110 -7.60 -0.92 2.21
C TYR A 110 -6.76 -1.67 1.17
N VAL A 111 -5.48 -1.93 1.47
CA VAL A 111 -4.61 -2.72 0.58
C VAL A 111 -5.16 -4.12 0.37
N LYS A 112 -5.62 -4.78 1.43
CA LYS A 112 -6.25 -6.10 1.35
C LYS A 112 -7.51 -6.08 0.49
N SER A 113 -8.40 -5.10 0.67
CA SER A 113 -9.62 -4.97 -0.13
C SER A 113 -9.35 -4.86 -1.62
N VAL A 114 -8.20 -4.28 -2.00
CA VAL A 114 -7.80 -4.17 -3.42
C VAL A 114 -7.12 -5.44 -3.93
N TRP A 115 -6.29 -6.08 -3.12
CA TRP A 115 -5.39 -7.13 -3.61
C TRP A 115 -5.81 -8.55 -3.23
N SER A 116 -6.47 -8.76 -2.09
CA SER A 116 -6.87 -10.10 -1.66
C SER A 116 -8.25 -10.52 -2.16
N ASP A 117 -9.12 -9.57 -2.47
CA ASP A 117 -10.49 -9.86 -2.87
C ASP A 117 -10.66 -10.06 -4.39
N LEU A 118 -9.61 -9.75 -5.19
CA LEU A 118 -9.66 -9.90 -6.64
C LEU A 118 -9.63 -11.38 -7.04
N LEU A 119 -10.73 -11.87 -7.63
CA LEU A 119 -10.90 -13.26 -8.05
C LEU A 119 -10.53 -13.49 -9.52
N CYS A 120 -10.76 -12.51 -10.39
CA CYS A 120 -10.54 -12.64 -11.83
C CYS A 120 -10.38 -11.29 -12.53
N PHE A 121 -9.90 -11.33 -13.77
CA PHE A 121 -9.94 -10.17 -14.67
C PHE A 121 -11.39 -9.94 -15.15
N PRO A 122 -11.87 -8.67 -15.22
CA PRO A 122 -13.30 -8.40 -15.44
C PRO A 122 -13.84 -8.75 -16.82
N VAL A 123 -12.96 -8.95 -17.81
CA VAL A 123 -13.38 -9.32 -19.16
C VAL A 123 -12.95 -10.74 -19.46
N GLY A 124 -13.90 -11.61 -19.78
CA GLY A 124 -13.63 -13.02 -20.03
C GLY A 124 -12.94 -13.28 -21.37
N LYS A 125 -12.18 -14.35 -21.42
CA LYS A 125 -11.62 -14.88 -22.66
C LYS A 125 -12.73 -15.50 -23.53
N ILE A 126 -12.62 -15.34 -24.85
CA ILE A 126 -13.52 -15.96 -25.81
C ILE A 126 -12.79 -17.11 -26.48
N ALA A 127 -13.41 -18.28 -26.50
CA ALA A 127 -12.84 -19.44 -27.18
C ALA A 127 -12.62 -19.16 -28.67
N GLY A 128 -11.42 -19.46 -29.17
CA GLY A 128 -11.05 -19.24 -30.59
C GLY A 128 -10.64 -17.81 -30.94
N LYS A 129 -10.62 -16.88 -29.98
CA LYS A 129 -10.05 -15.55 -30.16
C LYS A 129 -8.62 -15.48 -29.58
N PRO A 130 -7.76 -14.58 -30.10
CA PRO A 130 -6.44 -14.34 -29.53
C PRO A 130 -6.52 -14.04 -28.03
N GLU A 131 -5.46 -14.33 -27.28
CA GLU A 131 -5.40 -14.01 -25.86
C GLU A 131 -5.49 -12.50 -25.59
N ASP A 132 -5.02 -11.69 -26.54
CA ASP A 132 -5.02 -10.22 -26.48
C ASP A 132 -6.30 -9.61 -27.08
N ASN A 133 -7.44 -10.13 -26.67
CA ASN A 133 -8.74 -9.66 -27.17
C ASN A 133 -9.23 -8.35 -26.52
N VAL A 134 -8.49 -7.83 -25.55
CA VAL A 134 -8.72 -6.55 -24.90
C VAL A 134 -7.42 -5.78 -24.75
N VAL A 135 -7.51 -4.47 -24.84
CA VAL A 135 -6.41 -3.54 -24.59
C VAL A 135 -6.80 -2.61 -23.46
N PHE A 136 -5.90 -2.36 -22.57
CA PHE A 136 -6.07 -1.37 -21.49
C PHE A 136 -4.73 -0.69 -21.22
N GLU A 137 -4.81 0.56 -20.76
CA GLU A 137 -3.67 1.34 -20.34
C GLU A 137 -4.00 2.07 -19.05
N ASN A 138 -2.98 2.56 -18.35
CA ASN A 138 -3.21 3.37 -17.18
C ASN A 138 -3.84 4.70 -17.56
N SER A 139 -5.14 4.82 -17.37
CA SER A 139 -5.92 6.04 -17.58
C SER A 139 -6.38 6.71 -16.28
N TRP A 140 -5.86 6.25 -15.11
CA TRP A 140 -6.18 6.82 -13.81
C TRP A 140 -5.86 8.33 -13.76
N MET A 141 -6.83 9.12 -13.33
CA MET A 141 -6.75 10.58 -13.21
C MET A 141 -6.42 11.35 -14.51
N GLN A 142 -6.47 10.72 -15.68
CA GLN A 142 -6.44 11.43 -16.94
C GLN A 142 -7.61 12.42 -17.01
N SER A 143 -7.36 13.60 -17.55
CA SER A 143 -8.39 14.64 -17.68
C SER A 143 -9.57 14.16 -18.54
N ARG A 144 -10.79 14.39 -18.04
CA ARG A 144 -12.04 14.14 -18.74
C ARG A 144 -12.86 15.41 -18.73
N THR A 145 -13.46 15.72 -19.88
CA THR A 145 -14.33 16.89 -20.07
C THR A 145 -15.81 16.52 -20.17
N PHE A 146 -16.14 15.26 -20.45
CA PHE A 146 -17.52 14.80 -20.49
C PHE A 146 -18.12 14.79 -19.08
N GLY A 147 -19.18 15.55 -18.89
CA GLY A 147 -19.83 15.73 -17.58
C GLY A 147 -19.14 16.74 -16.67
N GLY A 148 -18.23 17.60 -17.19
CA GLY A 148 -17.44 18.59 -16.46
C GLY A 148 -15.97 18.20 -16.33
N ASP A 149 -15.16 19.16 -15.88
CA ASP A 149 -13.72 18.91 -15.67
C ASP A 149 -13.51 18.02 -14.45
N ARG A 150 -12.98 16.82 -14.69
CA ARG A 150 -12.69 15.82 -13.65
C ARG A 150 -11.55 14.89 -14.03
N GLY A 151 -10.96 14.22 -13.06
CA GLY A 151 -10.07 13.09 -13.30
C GLY A 151 -10.86 11.81 -13.62
N HIS A 152 -10.28 10.94 -14.42
CA HIS A 152 -10.82 9.61 -14.69
C HIS A 152 -10.51 8.66 -13.54
N GLU A 153 -11.49 8.35 -12.73
CA GLU A 153 -11.35 7.42 -11.59
C GLU A 153 -11.61 5.97 -12.00
N GLY A 154 -10.85 5.49 -12.98
CA GLY A 154 -10.98 4.13 -13.50
C GLY A 154 -9.95 3.80 -14.57
N THR A 155 -10.04 2.59 -15.10
CA THR A 155 -9.27 2.13 -16.25
C THR A 155 -10.22 1.72 -17.35
N ASP A 156 -10.07 2.32 -18.53
CA ASP A 156 -10.83 1.92 -19.71
C ASP A 156 -10.27 0.61 -20.27
N ILE A 157 -11.14 -0.39 -20.43
CA ILE A 157 -10.80 -1.66 -21.06
C ILE A 157 -11.48 -1.69 -22.42
N MET A 158 -10.68 -1.68 -23.48
CA MET A 158 -11.16 -1.66 -24.87
C MET A 158 -11.10 -3.06 -25.46
N ALA A 159 -12.23 -3.53 -25.99
CA ALA A 159 -12.28 -4.77 -26.71
C ALA A 159 -11.72 -4.60 -28.13
N SER A 160 -11.05 -5.62 -28.65
CA SER A 160 -10.51 -5.62 -30.01
C SER A 160 -11.60 -5.53 -31.09
N GLU A 161 -12.79 -6.04 -30.79
CA GLU A 161 -13.96 -5.91 -31.62
C GLU A 161 -15.00 -5.06 -30.89
N ASN A 162 -15.35 -3.91 -31.44
CA ASN A 162 -16.36 -3.02 -30.86
C ASN A 162 -17.78 -3.51 -31.17
N VAL A 163 -18.07 -4.74 -30.77
CA VAL A 163 -19.40 -5.38 -30.98
C VAL A 163 -20.01 -5.69 -29.62
N ARG A 164 -21.22 -5.20 -29.43
CA ARG A 164 -21.96 -5.38 -28.18
C ARG A 164 -22.32 -6.86 -27.95
N GLY A 165 -22.13 -7.35 -26.72
CA GLY A 165 -22.57 -8.67 -26.30
C GLY A 165 -21.64 -9.84 -26.64
N ILE A 166 -20.44 -9.59 -27.21
CA ILE A 166 -19.47 -10.63 -27.52
C ILE A 166 -18.65 -11.02 -26.27
N TYR A 167 -18.20 -10.02 -25.51
CA TYR A 167 -17.28 -10.23 -24.38
C TYR A 167 -18.09 -10.38 -23.09
N PRO A 168 -17.95 -11.51 -22.37
CA PRO A 168 -18.53 -11.64 -21.03
C PRO A 168 -17.80 -10.73 -20.06
N VAL A 169 -18.55 -10.08 -19.16
CA VAL A 169 -18.02 -9.25 -18.08
C VAL A 169 -18.34 -9.92 -16.77
N TYR A 170 -17.32 -10.06 -15.92
CA TYR A 170 -17.40 -10.69 -14.61
C TYR A 170 -17.20 -9.67 -13.50
N SER A 171 -17.86 -9.91 -12.35
CA SER A 171 -17.47 -9.23 -11.11
C SER A 171 -16.08 -9.70 -10.71
N MET A 172 -15.21 -8.76 -10.38
CA MET A 172 -13.84 -9.08 -9.93
C MET A 172 -13.79 -9.54 -8.48
N THR A 173 -14.85 -9.27 -7.71
CA THR A 173 -14.99 -9.59 -6.29
C THR A 173 -16.36 -10.20 -6.03
N ASP A 174 -16.52 -10.83 -4.87
CA ASP A 174 -17.85 -11.18 -4.37
C ASP A 174 -18.70 -9.92 -4.16
N GLY A 175 -19.97 -10.00 -4.40
CA GLY A 175 -20.89 -8.87 -4.28
C GLY A 175 -22.34 -9.24 -4.42
N VAL A 176 -23.21 -8.26 -4.19
CA VAL A 176 -24.66 -8.39 -4.33
C VAL A 176 -25.13 -7.46 -5.44
N VAL A 177 -25.95 -7.99 -6.35
CA VAL A 177 -26.59 -7.20 -7.39
C VAL A 177 -27.73 -6.41 -6.77
N GLU A 178 -27.58 -5.09 -6.64
CA GLU A 178 -28.62 -4.23 -6.08
C GLU A 178 -29.58 -3.69 -7.14
N ASN A 179 -29.08 -3.43 -8.35
CA ASN A 179 -29.87 -2.89 -9.45
C ASN A 179 -29.56 -3.57 -10.78
N ILE A 180 -30.59 -3.88 -11.53
CA ILE A 180 -30.51 -4.36 -12.91
C ILE A 180 -31.29 -3.40 -13.80
N GLY A 181 -30.58 -2.75 -14.75
CA GLY A 181 -31.22 -1.85 -15.72
C GLY A 181 -30.38 -0.61 -16.01
N TRP A 182 -31.03 0.38 -16.61
CA TRP A 182 -30.37 1.65 -16.90
C TRP A 182 -30.41 2.57 -15.69
N LEU A 183 -29.25 2.99 -15.21
CA LEU A 183 -29.19 4.11 -14.28
C LEU A 183 -29.65 5.37 -15.02
N ARG A 184 -30.74 5.96 -14.56
CA ARG A 184 -31.11 7.31 -14.97
C ARG A 184 -30.23 8.25 -14.13
N LEU A 185 -29.25 8.84 -14.76
CA LEU A 185 -28.47 9.94 -14.20
C LEU A 185 -29.31 11.21 -14.20
#